data_b0a826d11023149b8fbf9cbdcd27a417
#
_entry.id   b0a826d11023149b8fbf9cbdcd27a417
#
_cell.length_a   1.000
_cell.length_b   1.000
_cell.length_c   1.000
_cell.angle_alpha   90.00
_cell.angle_beta   90.00
_cell.angle_gamma   90.00
#
_symmetry.space_group_name_H-M   'P 1'
#
loop_
_entity.id
_entity.type
_entity.pdbx_description
1 polymer ?
#
loop_
_entity_poly.entity_id
_entity_poly.type
_entity_poly.pdbx_seq_one_letter_code
_entity_poly.pdbx_strand_id
1 'polypeptide(L)'
;MKYKKRIQKFNETNVYEESLKRIEHIYNAFDTVVVMFSGGKDSLATLHLCKEVQEKLGIKEKINVVFRDEELIPQSVIEFVKDYKDKDWIDMKYFAVPMYSQKFILGKTSTYVQWDKKRKHVRPIPEFAIQTQATDNRVFNQHNMDS
;
A
#
# COMPACT_ATOMS: atom_id res chain seq x y z
N MET A 1 33.37 -8.88 -10.13
CA MET A 1 32.65 -8.37 -8.94
C MET A 1 32.37 -9.53 -8.00
N LYS A 2 33.04 -9.65 -6.83
CA LYS A 2 32.82 -10.77 -5.90
C LYS A 2 31.54 -10.48 -5.10
N TYR A 3 30.49 -11.24 -5.33
CA TYR A 3 29.29 -11.20 -4.48
C TYR A 3 29.64 -11.61 -3.05
N LYS A 4 29.57 -10.69 -2.11
CA LYS A 4 29.64 -11.02 -0.69
C LYS A 4 28.43 -11.88 -0.35
N LYS A 5 28.65 -13.15 -0.02
CA LYS A 5 27.61 -14.06 0.47
C LYS A 5 26.98 -13.38 1.71
N ARG A 6 25.67 -13.02 1.65
CA ARG A 6 24.96 -12.54 2.84
C ARG A 6 24.95 -13.67 3.86
N ILE A 7 25.63 -13.46 4.99
CA ILE A 7 25.55 -14.39 6.11
C ILE A 7 24.20 -14.15 6.77
N GLN A 8 23.31 -15.13 6.70
CA GLN A 8 22.08 -15.11 7.49
C GLN A 8 22.48 -15.30 8.97
N LYS A 9 22.16 -14.33 9.80
CA LYS A 9 22.28 -14.47 11.25
C LYS A 9 20.91 -14.92 11.77
N PHE A 10 20.85 -16.08 12.39
CA PHE A 10 19.67 -16.51 13.12
C PHE A 10 19.66 -15.81 14.47
N ASN A 11 18.57 -15.14 14.77
CA ASN A 11 18.31 -14.51 16.06
C ASN A 11 17.43 -15.46 16.90
N GLU A 12 17.50 -15.35 18.22
CA GLU A 12 16.63 -16.10 19.14
C GLU A 12 15.18 -15.59 19.13
N THR A 13 14.95 -14.38 18.61
CA THR A 13 13.61 -13.78 18.46
C THR A 13 12.95 -14.22 17.16
N ASN A 14 11.65 -14.50 17.22
CA ASN A 14 10.85 -14.82 16.04
C ASN A 14 10.45 -13.54 15.27
N VAL A 15 10.02 -13.72 14.02
CA VAL A 15 9.65 -12.61 13.11
C VAL A 15 8.49 -11.78 13.67
N TYR A 16 7.52 -12.39 14.35
CA TYR A 16 6.38 -11.71 14.92
C TYR A 16 6.80 -10.73 16.02
N GLU A 17 7.54 -11.17 17.01
CA GLU A 17 8.03 -10.34 18.11
C GLU A 17 8.91 -9.18 17.61
N GLU A 18 9.78 -9.47 16.64
CA GLU A 18 10.65 -8.47 16.06
C GLU A 18 9.87 -7.43 15.24
N SER A 19 8.80 -7.85 14.56
CA SER A 19 7.91 -6.94 13.83
C SER A 19 7.16 -6.01 14.78
N LEU A 20 6.63 -6.52 15.88
CA LEU A 20 5.96 -5.69 16.90
C LEU A 20 6.91 -4.62 17.46
N LYS A 21 8.15 -4.98 17.82
CA LYS A 21 9.16 -4.02 18.30
C LYS A 21 9.47 -2.92 17.28
N ARG A 22 9.59 -3.28 16.01
CA ARG A 22 9.87 -2.31 14.93
C ARG A 22 8.70 -1.36 14.72
N ILE A 23 7.47 -1.88 14.71
CA ILE A 23 6.26 -1.06 14.56
C ILE A 23 6.09 -0.14 15.78
N GLU A 24 6.31 -0.64 17.00
CA GLU A 24 6.30 0.16 18.22
C GLU A 24 7.33 1.31 18.16
N HIS A 25 8.54 1.01 17.67
CA HIS A 25 9.54 2.04 17.46
C HIS A 25 9.08 3.12 16.46
N ILE A 26 8.42 2.74 15.38
CA ILE A 26 7.89 3.67 14.38
C ILE A 26 6.82 4.58 15.01
N TYR A 27 5.85 4.01 15.76
CA TYR A 27 4.83 4.80 16.43
C TYR A 27 5.39 5.77 17.48
N ASN A 28 6.50 5.41 18.14
CA ASN A 28 7.17 6.28 19.09
C ASN A 28 8.05 7.35 18.44
N ALA A 29 8.48 7.14 17.20
CA ALA A 29 9.39 8.04 16.49
C ALA A 29 8.67 9.07 15.60
N PHE A 30 7.42 8.81 15.20
CA PHE A 30 6.69 9.64 14.25
C PHE A 30 5.28 9.97 14.73
N ASP A 31 4.89 11.24 14.60
CA ASP A 31 3.55 11.71 14.95
C ASP A 31 2.45 11.16 14.03
N THR A 32 2.80 10.84 12.79
CA THR A 32 1.87 10.29 11.81
C THR A 32 2.45 9.04 11.17
N VAL A 33 1.75 7.93 11.32
CA VAL A 33 2.09 6.65 10.68
C VAL A 33 1.01 6.30 9.68
N VAL A 34 1.42 5.91 8.48
CA VAL A 34 0.52 5.49 7.39
C VAL A 34 0.88 4.09 6.94
N VAL A 35 -0.11 3.22 6.86
CA VAL A 35 0.05 1.85 6.37
C VAL A 35 -0.32 1.78 4.90
N MET A 36 0.63 1.38 4.04
CA MET A 36 0.33 1.08 2.65
C MET A 36 -0.31 -0.31 2.56
N PHE A 37 -1.56 -0.35 2.11
CA PHE A 37 -2.34 -1.58 2.02
C PHE A 37 -2.55 -1.98 0.55
N SER A 38 -2.18 -3.18 0.18
CA SER A 38 -2.33 -3.70 -1.19
C SER A 38 -3.48 -4.70 -1.33
N GLY A 39 -4.18 -5.03 -0.24
CA GLY A 39 -5.16 -6.12 -0.23
C GLY A 39 -4.52 -7.52 -0.23
N GLY A 40 -3.19 -7.63 -0.24
CA GLY A 40 -2.46 -8.89 -0.16
C GLY A 40 -2.16 -9.32 1.28
N LYS A 41 -1.84 -10.60 1.47
CA LYS A 41 -1.62 -11.22 2.79
C LYS A 41 -0.57 -10.51 3.65
N ASP A 42 0.52 -10.05 3.04
CA ASP A 42 1.64 -9.46 3.77
C ASP A 42 1.30 -8.06 4.30
N SER A 43 0.65 -7.23 3.46
CA SER A 43 0.14 -5.93 3.89
C SER A 43 -0.99 -6.05 4.90
N LEU A 44 -1.80 -7.12 4.79
CA LEU A 44 -2.83 -7.44 5.78
C LEU A 44 -2.22 -7.80 7.14
N ALA A 45 -1.21 -8.67 7.16
CA ALA A 45 -0.49 -9.00 8.38
C ALA A 45 0.12 -7.75 9.02
N THR A 46 0.77 -6.90 8.23
CA THR A 46 1.33 -5.62 8.71
C THR A 46 0.25 -4.72 9.32
N LEU A 47 -0.91 -4.60 8.68
CA LEU A 47 -2.02 -3.79 9.18
C LEU A 47 -2.53 -4.30 10.55
N HIS A 48 -2.67 -5.61 10.71
CA HIS A 48 -3.08 -6.20 12.00
C HIS A 48 -2.02 -6.06 13.09
N LEU A 49 -0.73 -6.17 12.76
CA LEU A 49 0.35 -5.92 13.70
C LEU A 49 0.38 -4.44 14.14
N CYS A 50 0.10 -3.50 13.22
CA CYS A 50 -0.06 -2.09 13.59
C CYS A 50 -1.22 -1.88 14.56
N LYS A 51 -2.35 -2.56 14.35
CA LYS A 51 -3.49 -2.52 15.28
C LYS A 51 -3.11 -3.02 16.66
N GLU A 52 -2.45 -4.16 16.75
CA GLU A 52 -2.00 -4.74 18.02
C GLU A 52 -1.05 -3.81 18.78
N VAL A 53 -0.12 -3.17 18.07
CA VAL A 53 0.81 -2.20 18.67
C VAL A 53 0.06 -0.95 19.15
N GLN A 54 -0.90 -0.42 18.38
CA GLN A 54 -1.72 0.72 18.83
C GLN A 54 -2.50 0.37 20.12
N GLU A 55 -3.12 -0.81 20.17
CA GLU A 55 -3.82 -1.27 21.35
C GLU A 55 -2.89 -1.35 22.57
N LYS A 56 -1.68 -1.90 22.40
CA LYS A 56 -0.64 -1.96 23.43
C LYS A 56 -0.20 -0.58 23.93
N LEU A 57 -0.06 0.38 23.00
CA LEU A 57 0.33 1.75 23.31
C LEU A 57 -0.81 2.64 23.81
N GLY A 58 -2.05 2.12 23.82
CA GLY A 58 -3.24 2.89 24.21
C GLY A 58 -3.66 3.96 23.20
N ILE A 59 -3.20 3.87 21.97
CA ILE A 59 -3.55 4.79 20.87
C ILE A 59 -4.96 4.46 20.41
N LYS A 60 -5.86 5.47 20.45
CA LYS A 60 -7.29 5.32 20.11
C LYS A 60 -7.66 5.84 18.74
N GLU A 61 -6.76 6.55 18.11
CA GLU A 61 -6.92 7.05 16.75
C GLU A 61 -7.01 5.90 15.75
N LYS A 62 -7.79 6.10 14.70
CA LYS A 62 -7.87 5.14 13.60
C LYS A 62 -6.51 5.00 12.91
N ILE A 63 -6.21 3.81 12.43
CA ILE A 63 -5.01 3.59 11.62
C ILE A 63 -5.20 4.28 10.27
N ASN A 64 -4.26 5.18 9.94
CA ASN A 64 -4.23 5.77 8.61
C ASN A 64 -3.76 4.73 7.59
N VAL A 65 -4.59 4.46 6.61
CA VAL A 65 -4.32 3.46 5.56
C VAL A 65 -4.42 4.10 4.20
N VAL A 66 -3.49 3.77 3.33
CA VAL A 66 -3.54 4.17 1.91
C VAL A 66 -3.63 2.93 1.05
N PHE A 67 -4.64 2.89 0.20
CA PHE A 67 -4.79 1.92 -0.87
C PHE A 67 -4.67 2.61 -2.22
N ARG A 68 -3.84 2.06 -3.09
CA ARG A 68 -3.69 2.50 -4.47
C ARG A 68 -4.35 1.49 -5.40
N ASP A 69 -5.39 1.94 -6.06
CA ASP A 69 -6.09 1.15 -7.06
C ASP A 69 -5.35 1.16 -8.40
N GLU A 70 -4.86 0.01 -8.80
CA GLU A 70 -4.09 -0.17 -10.04
C GLU A 70 -4.97 -0.45 -11.28
N GLU A 71 -6.28 -0.25 -11.20
CA GLU A 71 -7.26 -0.52 -12.25
C GLU A 71 -7.34 -2.00 -12.69
N LEU A 72 -6.18 -2.63 -12.95
CA LEU A 72 -6.07 -4.03 -13.40
C LEU A 72 -5.95 -5.00 -12.22
N ILE A 73 -6.76 -4.83 -11.19
CA ILE A 73 -6.84 -5.74 -10.05
C ILE A 73 -8.18 -6.49 -10.05
N PRO A 74 -8.21 -7.74 -9.55
CA PRO A 74 -9.43 -8.52 -9.48
C PRO A 74 -10.52 -7.85 -8.64
N GLN A 75 -11.78 -8.01 -9.03
CA GLN A 75 -12.93 -7.46 -8.32
C GLN A 75 -12.99 -7.94 -6.86
N SER A 76 -12.62 -9.20 -6.59
CA SER A 76 -12.55 -9.75 -5.23
C SER A 76 -11.58 -9.01 -4.31
N VAL A 77 -10.48 -8.48 -4.85
CA VAL A 77 -9.54 -7.65 -4.07
C VAL A 77 -10.18 -6.30 -3.72
N ILE A 78 -10.94 -5.71 -4.65
CA ILE A 78 -11.63 -4.43 -4.41
C ILE A 78 -12.69 -4.60 -3.32
N GLU A 79 -13.47 -5.66 -3.37
CA GLU A 79 -14.47 -6.00 -2.37
C GLU A 79 -13.83 -6.22 -1.00
N PHE A 80 -12.76 -6.99 -0.96
CA PHE A 80 -11.98 -7.20 0.26
C PHE A 80 -11.43 -5.89 0.86
N VAL A 81 -10.87 -5.02 0.02
CA VAL A 81 -10.34 -3.72 0.47
C VAL A 81 -11.47 -2.80 0.95
N LYS A 82 -12.64 -2.85 0.30
CA LYS A 82 -13.83 -2.12 0.74
C LYS A 82 -14.29 -2.57 2.12
N ASP A 83 -14.34 -3.88 2.38
CA ASP A 83 -14.69 -4.42 3.69
C ASP A 83 -13.74 -3.93 4.79
N TYR A 84 -12.44 -3.79 4.46
CA TYR A 84 -11.46 -3.23 5.38
C TYR A 84 -11.61 -1.72 5.57
N LYS A 85 -11.92 -0.98 4.49
CA LYS A 85 -12.18 0.46 4.55
C LYS A 85 -13.33 0.80 5.50
N ASP A 86 -14.34 -0.05 5.56
CA ASP A 86 -15.54 0.18 6.35
C ASP A 86 -15.39 -0.24 7.84
N LYS A 87 -14.21 -0.74 8.25
CA LYS A 87 -13.92 -1.05 9.66
C LYS A 87 -13.75 0.22 10.49
N ASP A 88 -14.28 0.21 11.69
CA ASP A 88 -14.31 1.34 12.64
C ASP A 88 -12.93 1.82 13.09
N TRP A 89 -11.93 0.95 13.06
CA TRP A 89 -10.54 1.23 13.46
C TRP A 89 -9.62 1.66 12.30
N ILE A 90 -10.14 1.81 11.08
CA ILE A 90 -9.40 2.20 9.87
C ILE A 90 -9.87 3.56 9.35
N ASP A 91 -8.94 4.45 9.02
CA ASP A 91 -9.15 5.60 8.15
C ASP A 91 -8.42 5.36 6.82
N MET A 92 -9.14 4.82 5.84
CA MET A 92 -8.56 4.48 4.56
C MET A 92 -8.79 5.55 3.50
N LYS A 93 -7.69 6.00 2.90
CA LYS A 93 -7.70 6.80 1.67
C LYS A 93 -7.48 5.85 0.47
N TYR A 94 -8.53 5.68 -0.31
CA TYR A 94 -8.52 4.85 -1.52
C TYR A 94 -8.29 5.73 -2.74
N PHE A 95 -7.17 5.56 -3.43
CA PHE A 95 -6.80 6.39 -4.58
C PHE A 95 -6.98 5.64 -5.90
N ALA A 96 -7.69 6.25 -6.85
CA ALA A 96 -7.79 5.86 -8.25
C ALA A 96 -7.27 7.02 -9.11
N VAL A 97 -5.96 7.16 -9.19
CA VAL A 97 -5.27 8.28 -9.86
C VAL A 97 -4.46 7.79 -11.05
N PRO A 98 -4.31 8.60 -12.12
CA PRO A 98 -3.45 8.27 -13.23
C PRO A 98 -2.01 8.02 -12.77
N MET A 99 -1.53 6.79 -13.01
CA MET A 99 -0.18 6.39 -12.63
C MET A 99 0.48 5.56 -13.72
N TYR A 100 1.74 5.84 -13.95
CA TYR A 100 2.54 5.13 -14.93
C TYR A 100 3.09 3.82 -14.34
N SER A 101 2.77 2.70 -14.97
CA SER A 101 3.32 1.38 -14.60
C SER A 101 4.07 0.78 -15.77
N GLN A 102 5.26 0.27 -15.50
CA GLN A 102 5.95 -0.60 -16.43
C GLN A 102 5.54 -2.03 -16.17
N LYS A 103 5.03 -2.71 -17.21
CA LYS A 103 4.79 -4.15 -17.16
C LYS A 103 5.82 -4.84 -18.02
N PHE A 104 6.53 -5.79 -17.41
CA PHE A 104 7.51 -6.62 -18.11
C PHE A 104 6.78 -7.83 -18.72
N ILE A 105 6.76 -7.88 -20.04
CA ILE A 105 6.40 -9.07 -20.80
C ILE A 105 7.71 -9.63 -21.33
N LEU A 106 7.89 -10.95 -21.31
CA LEU A 106 9.12 -11.59 -21.74
C LEU A 106 9.53 -11.09 -23.15
N GLY A 107 10.72 -10.48 -23.24
CA GLY A 107 11.23 -9.89 -24.49
C GLY A 107 10.62 -8.53 -24.88
N LYS A 108 9.74 -7.92 -24.09
CA LYS A 108 9.10 -6.66 -24.41
C LYS A 108 8.71 -5.87 -23.15
N THR A 109 9.13 -4.61 -23.10
CA THR A 109 8.65 -3.69 -22.06
C THR A 109 7.43 -2.96 -22.58
N SER A 110 6.28 -3.13 -21.93
CA SER A 110 5.09 -2.33 -22.22
C SER A 110 4.83 -1.33 -21.10
N THR A 111 4.43 -0.14 -21.48
CA THR A 111 4.05 0.92 -20.55
C THR A 111 2.53 1.01 -20.49
N TYR A 112 2.00 1.14 -19.28
CA TYR A 112 0.57 1.24 -19.05
C TYR A 112 0.30 2.37 -18.06
N VAL A 113 -0.62 3.26 -18.41
CA VAL A 113 -1.09 4.28 -17.49
C VAL A 113 -2.42 3.81 -16.90
N GLN A 114 -2.42 3.56 -15.60
CA GLN A 114 -3.62 3.23 -14.84
C GLN A 114 -4.52 4.46 -14.81
N TRP A 115 -5.84 4.26 -14.88
CA TRP A 115 -6.84 5.32 -14.79
C TRP A 115 -6.61 6.49 -15.76
N ASP A 116 -6.04 6.20 -16.94
CA ASP A 116 -5.82 7.20 -18.00
C ASP A 116 -7.17 7.70 -18.53
N LYS A 117 -7.44 8.98 -18.36
CA LYS A 117 -8.67 9.62 -18.86
C LYS A 117 -8.81 9.60 -20.37
N LYS A 118 -7.71 9.39 -21.11
CA LYS A 118 -7.70 9.37 -22.59
C LYS A 118 -8.18 8.04 -23.18
N ARG A 119 -8.42 7.04 -22.36
CA ARG A 119 -8.88 5.72 -22.81
C ARG A 119 -10.10 5.24 -22.00
N LYS A 120 -10.80 4.26 -22.55
CA LYS A 120 -11.84 3.55 -21.80
C LYS A 120 -11.18 2.75 -20.66
N HIS A 121 -11.63 2.97 -19.44
CA HIS A 121 -11.19 2.19 -18.28
C HIS A 121 -11.65 0.74 -18.37
N VAL A 122 -10.89 -0.17 -17.81
CA VAL A 122 -11.22 -1.62 -17.80
C VAL A 122 -12.45 -1.89 -16.95
N ARG A 123 -12.67 -1.08 -15.94
CA ARG A 123 -13.83 -1.09 -15.06
C ARG A 123 -14.18 0.34 -14.60
N PRO A 124 -15.37 0.56 -14.03
CA PRO A 124 -15.69 1.86 -13.46
C PRO A 124 -14.82 2.17 -12.23
N ILE A 125 -14.52 3.44 -12.04
CA ILE A 125 -13.86 3.93 -10.81
C ILE A 125 -14.89 3.80 -9.68
N PRO A 126 -14.51 3.24 -8.50
CA PRO A 126 -15.40 3.23 -7.35
C PRO A 126 -15.79 4.64 -6.92
N GLU A 127 -17.06 4.87 -6.59
CA GLU A 127 -17.58 6.20 -6.22
C GLU A 127 -16.86 6.81 -5.00
N PHE A 128 -16.42 5.95 -4.08
CA PHE A 128 -15.68 6.38 -2.88
C PHE A 128 -14.18 6.64 -3.12
N ALA A 129 -13.68 6.39 -4.34
CA ALA A 129 -12.27 6.58 -4.65
C ALA A 129 -11.91 8.06 -4.79
N ILE A 130 -10.77 8.42 -4.23
CA ILE A 130 -10.22 9.75 -4.35
C ILE A 130 -9.58 9.89 -5.74
N GLN A 131 -10.11 10.84 -6.50
CA GLN A 131 -9.59 11.28 -7.79
C GLN A 131 -9.19 12.74 -7.61
N THR A 132 -7.88 13.03 -7.58
CA THR A 132 -7.45 14.40 -7.38
C THR A 132 -7.51 15.18 -8.68
N GLN A 133 -8.14 16.35 -8.68
CA GLN A 133 -8.18 17.27 -9.84
C GLN A 133 -6.77 17.76 -10.23
N ALA A 134 -5.86 17.87 -9.27
CA ALA A 134 -4.47 18.27 -9.50
C ALA A 134 -3.70 17.27 -10.39
N THR A 135 -4.22 16.06 -10.59
CA THR A 135 -3.59 15.00 -11.40
C THR A 135 -4.18 14.87 -12.79
N ASP A 136 -5.14 15.73 -13.18
CA ASP A 136 -5.85 15.61 -14.44
C ASP A 136 -4.93 15.58 -15.67
N ASN A 137 -3.77 16.22 -15.60
CA ASN A 137 -2.76 16.25 -16.65
C ASN A 137 -1.40 15.68 -16.22
N ARG A 138 -1.30 15.09 -15.02
CA ARG A 138 -0.05 14.53 -14.50
C ARG A 138 -0.15 13.02 -14.42
N VAL A 139 0.87 12.36 -14.91
CA VAL A 139 1.09 10.93 -14.72
C VAL A 139 2.21 10.77 -13.72
N PHE A 140 1.92 10.16 -12.58
CA PHE A 140 2.96 9.87 -11.59
C PHE A 140 3.80 8.69 -12.07
N ASN A 141 5.11 8.85 -12.04
CA ASN A 141 6.05 7.79 -12.33
C ASN A 141 6.48 7.15 -11.02
N GLN A 142 6.31 5.84 -10.92
CA GLN A 142 6.66 5.08 -9.72
C GLN A 142 8.17 5.11 -9.42
N HIS A 143 9.01 5.39 -10.40
CA HIS A 143 10.47 5.44 -10.25
C HIS A 143 11.04 6.83 -9.94
N ASN A 144 10.25 7.88 -9.98
CA ASN A 144 10.70 9.25 -9.73
C ASN A 144 10.33 9.75 -8.32
N MET A 145 9.99 8.87 -7.40
CA MET A 145 9.73 9.26 -6.01
C MET A 145 11.01 9.41 -5.17
N ASP A 146 12.19 9.20 -5.78
CA ASP A 146 13.49 9.28 -5.11
C ASP A 146 14.28 10.57 -5.43
N SER A 147 13.60 11.64 -5.85
CA SER A 147 14.24 12.93 -6.10
C SER A 147 13.61 14.08 -5.31
#